data_1eb7db84c7a9dacbb401ee42fe5b7aef
#
_entry.id   1eb7db84c7a9dacbb401ee42fe5b7aef
#
_cell.length_a   1.000
_cell.length_b   1.000
_cell.length_c   1.000
_cell.angle_alpha   90.00
_cell.angle_beta   90.00
_cell.angle_gamma   90.00
#
_symmetry.space_group_name_H-M   'P 1'
#
loop_
_entity.id
_entity.type
_entity.pdbx_description
1 polymer ?
#
loop_
_entity_poly.entity_id
_entity_poly.type
_entity_poly.pdbx_seq_one_letter_code
_entity_poly.pdbx_strand_id
1 'polypeptide(L)'
;MSTSAAKASAPSREAEFDVDLFVIGGGSGGIRAARVASGHGAKVMLAEEYRLGGTCVIRGCVPKKLFVYASRFSDTFDEAAEFGWRLSVPHFDWPSLVAAKDREITRLEGLYGTGQEGAGVEVVRSRAVLEDAHTVRLLEDGRRVRARTILIATGARPELPPFDGIELGITSDGVFDLKTFPRKLVIGGAGYIAMEFAGLFAALGSDVTVVCRGSNVLRGFDEDVRQAVAGSYTNRGIKLMFGDSIRRLERRDGDVGGGDHAGRIDVTTEQGGRLVADQVLLAFGRRPNTTSLGLTALGSRLGRTAQSLSTRAPARISRTSTPWVTCRTSST
;
A
#
# COMPACT_ATOMS: atom_id res chain seq x y z
N MET A 1 1.74 19.02 73.09
CA MET A 1 0.74 18.85 72.02
C MET A 1 1.42 19.09 70.70
N SER A 2 1.81 18.02 70.00
CA SER A 2 2.53 18.09 68.71
C SER A 2 1.57 17.67 67.61
N THR A 3 1.19 18.62 66.78
CA THR A 3 0.32 18.39 65.62
C THR A 3 1.17 17.93 64.45
N SER A 4 1.07 16.64 64.13
CA SER A 4 1.63 16.02 62.91
C SER A 4 0.79 16.51 61.70
N ALA A 5 1.37 17.33 60.85
CA ALA A 5 0.79 17.67 59.55
C ALA A 5 1.02 16.51 58.57
N ALA A 6 -0.07 15.85 58.16
CA ALA A 6 -0.05 14.84 57.11
C ALA A 6 0.35 15.49 55.78
N LYS A 7 1.49 15.06 55.25
CA LYS A 7 1.93 15.42 53.89
C LYS A 7 0.97 14.76 52.87
N ALA A 8 0.14 15.54 52.22
CA ALA A 8 -0.63 15.08 51.07
C ALA A 8 0.36 14.65 49.96
N SER A 9 0.38 13.37 49.61
CA SER A 9 1.15 12.86 48.47
C SER A 9 0.55 13.42 47.19
N ALA A 10 1.39 14.08 46.38
CA ALA A 10 1.01 14.49 45.06
C ALA A 10 0.53 13.26 44.24
N PRO A 11 -0.53 13.37 43.45
CA PRO A 11 -1.00 12.28 42.65
C PRO A 11 0.13 11.83 41.70
N SER A 12 0.38 10.52 41.67
CA SER A 12 1.39 9.95 40.79
C SER A 12 1.06 10.28 39.33
N ARG A 13 2.01 10.76 38.54
CA ARG A 13 1.89 11.09 37.10
C ARG A 13 1.38 9.92 36.23
N GLU A 14 1.27 8.72 36.80
CA GLU A 14 0.79 7.50 36.12
C GLU A 14 -0.72 7.44 35.88
N ALA A 15 -1.51 8.22 36.59
CA ALA A 15 -2.99 8.24 36.46
C ALA A 15 -3.53 9.11 35.29
N GLU A 16 -2.65 9.76 34.53
CA GLU A 16 -3.09 10.72 33.50
C GLU A 16 -3.34 10.11 32.12
N PHE A 17 -2.67 8.99 31.75
CA PHE A 17 -2.77 8.34 30.47
C PHE A 17 -3.07 6.84 30.59
N ASP A 18 -3.93 6.33 29.70
CA ASP A 18 -4.27 4.90 29.64
C ASP A 18 -3.12 4.08 29.05
N VAL A 19 -2.37 4.69 28.09
CA VAL A 19 -1.21 4.08 27.42
C VAL A 19 -0.10 5.10 27.21
N ASP A 20 1.15 4.63 27.12
CA ASP A 20 2.31 5.46 26.79
C ASP A 20 2.33 5.79 25.30
N LEU A 21 1.96 4.81 24.45
CA LEU A 21 1.93 4.97 23.00
C LEU A 21 0.63 4.37 22.45
N PHE A 22 -0.09 5.20 21.71
CA PHE A 22 -1.19 4.75 20.84
C PHE A 22 -0.75 4.80 19.38
N VAL A 23 -0.88 3.68 18.66
CA VAL A 23 -0.52 3.58 17.25
C VAL A 23 -1.78 3.48 16.39
N ILE A 24 -1.98 4.40 15.46
CA ILE A 24 -3.08 4.38 14.50
C ILE A 24 -2.56 3.78 13.20
N GLY A 25 -2.95 2.54 12.91
CA GLY A 25 -2.58 1.77 11.72
C GLY A 25 -1.63 0.62 12.00
N GLY A 26 -2.06 -0.59 11.68
CA GLY A 26 -1.35 -1.87 11.83
C GLY A 26 -0.55 -2.29 10.59
N GLY A 27 -0.05 -1.35 9.80
CA GLY A 27 0.87 -1.60 8.71
C GLY A 27 2.32 -1.76 9.18
N SER A 28 3.25 -1.88 8.21
CA SER A 28 4.69 -2.13 8.47
C SER A 28 5.29 -1.17 9.50
N GLY A 29 4.90 0.10 9.43
CA GLY A 29 5.40 1.11 10.33
C GLY A 29 4.83 1.02 11.73
N GLY A 30 3.50 0.91 11.82
CA GLY A 30 2.82 0.84 13.12
C GLY A 30 3.17 -0.41 13.90
N ILE A 31 3.17 -1.57 13.25
CA ILE A 31 3.56 -2.85 13.86
C ILE A 31 4.99 -2.81 14.41
N ARG A 32 5.93 -2.27 13.62
CA ARG A 32 7.32 -2.18 14.05
C ARG A 32 7.46 -1.23 15.23
N ALA A 33 6.84 -0.06 15.17
CA ALA A 33 6.88 0.95 16.23
C ALA A 33 6.26 0.41 17.55
N ALA A 34 5.09 -0.22 17.45
CA ALA A 34 4.40 -0.80 18.59
C ALA A 34 5.26 -1.84 19.31
N ARG A 35 5.81 -2.80 18.55
CA ARG A 35 6.67 -3.86 19.12
C ARG A 35 7.94 -3.30 19.78
N VAL A 36 8.60 -2.36 19.11
CA VAL A 36 9.82 -1.76 19.66
C VAL A 36 9.53 -0.99 20.94
N ALA A 37 8.49 -0.16 20.95
CA ALA A 37 8.10 0.59 22.14
C ALA A 37 7.73 -0.34 23.31
N SER A 38 6.95 -1.37 23.04
CA SER A 38 6.58 -2.36 24.06
C SER A 38 7.80 -3.12 24.59
N GLY A 39 8.75 -3.50 23.71
CA GLY A 39 10.01 -4.12 24.11
C GLY A 39 10.91 -3.23 25.01
N HIS A 40 10.68 -1.92 25.03
CA HIS A 40 11.30 -0.97 25.94
C HIS A 40 10.43 -0.66 27.19
N GLY A 41 9.39 -1.44 27.45
CA GLY A 41 8.55 -1.32 28.64
C GLY A 41 7.40 -0.33 28.53
N ALA A 42 7.14 0.25 27.36
CA ALA A 42 5.98 1.11 27.15
C ALA A 42 4.67 0.30 27.09
N LYS A 43 3.61 0.82 27.71
CA LYS A 43 2.25 0.30 27.53
C LYS A 43 1.72 0.79 26.18
N VAL A 44 1.48 -0.14 25.24
CA VAL A 44 1.16 0.18 23.84
C VAL A 44 -0.20 -0.37 23.44
N MET A 45 -1.01 0.46 22.78
CA MET A 45 -2.21 0.05 22.07
C MET A 45 -2.06 0.38 20.58
N LEU A 46 -2.50 -0.53 19.71
CA LEU A 46 -2.51 -0.37 18.27
C LEU A 46 -3.91 -0.60 17.72
N ALA A 47 -4.44 0.35 16.95
CA ALA A 47 -5.70 0.20 16.26
C ALA A 47 -5.47 -0.03 14.75
N GLU A 48 -6.15 -1.06 14.19
CA GLU A 48 -6.18 -1.35 12.77
C GLU A 48 -7.63 -1.56 12.31
N GLU A 49 -8.04 -0.84 11.25
CA GLU A 49 -9.41 -0.90 10.74
C GLU A 49 -9.66 -2.06 9.77
N TYR A 50 -8.63 -2.60 9.14
CA TYR A 50 -8.76 -3.62 8.10
C TYR A 50 -8.06 -4.93 8.49
N ARG A 51 -6.80 -5.10 8.09
CA ARG A 51 -6.01 -6.32 8.31
C ARG A 51 -4.59 -5.98 8.76
N LEU A 52 -4.07 -6.74 9.72
CA LEU A 52 -2.70 -6.56 10.22
C LEU A 52 -1.67 -6.88 9.13
N GLY A 53 -0.62 -6.06 9.08
CA GLY A 53 0.42 -6.12 8.05
C GLY A 53 0.33 -4.99 7.02
N GLY A 54 -0.87 -4.38 6.88
CA GLY A 54 -1.12 -3.23 6.01
C GLY A 54 -0.81 -3.52 4.55
N THR A 55 -0.57 -2.46 3.76
CA THR A 55 -0.34 -2.58 2.32
C THR A 55 0.75 -3.58 1.98
N CYS A 56 1.88 -3.57 2.66
CA CYS A 56 3.02 -4.43 2.31
C CYS A 56 2.69 -5.92 2.36
N VAL A 57 2.03 -6.36 3.43
CA VAL A 57 1.71 -7.79 3.64
C VAL A 57 0.47 -8.20 2.85
N ILE A 58 -0.58 -7.37 2.86
CA ILE A 58 -1.90 -7.77 2.36
C ILE A 58 -2.04 -7.58 0.84
N ARG A 59 -1.57 -6.45 0.31
CA ARG A 59 -1.78 -6.04 -1.10
C ARG A 59 -0.62 -5.20 -1.66
N GLY A 60 0.60 -5.62 -1.41
CA GLY A 60 1.80 -4.91 -1.84
C GLY A 60 3.00 -5.81 -1.97
N CYS A 61 4.04 -5.54 -1.17
CA CYS A 61 5.36 -6.15 -1.29
C CYS A 61 5.33 -7.67 -1.31
N VAL A 62 4.62 -8.29 -0.37
CA VAL A 62 4.60 -9.75 -0.22
C VAL A 62 3.87 -10.43 -1.37
N PRO A 63 2.56 -10.16 -1.62
CA PRO A 63 1.86 -10.81 -2.70
C PRO A 63 2.48 -10.51 -4.08
N LYS A 64 2.98 -9.28 -4.31
CA LYS A 64 3.70 -8.94 -5.52
C LYS A 64 4.96 -9.81 -5.69
N LYS A 65 5.72 -10.03 -4.62
CA LYS A 65 6.93 -10.85 -4.71
C LYS A 65 6.62 -12.32 -4.98
N LEU A 66 5.53 -12.85 -4.43
CA LEU A 66 5.07 -14.20 -4.78
C LEU A 66 4.74 -14.31 -6.27
N PHE A 67 4.07 -13.30 -6.82
CA PHE A 67 3.77 -13.26 -8.26
C PHE A 67 5.04 -13.11 -9.12
N VAL A 68 6.02 -12.33 -8.67
CA VAL A 68 7.33 -12.25 -9.34
C VAL A 68 8.07 -13.58 -9.32
N TYR A 69 8.00 -14.36 -8.24
CA TYR A 69 8.59 -15.69 -8.21
C TYR A 69 7.90 -16.62 -9.21
N ALA A 70 6.56 -16.57 -9.28
CA ALA A 70 5.83 -17.36 -10.27
C ALA A 70 6.17 -16.97 -11.70
N SER A 71 6.35 -15.67 -11.99
CA SER A 71 6.67 -15.19 -13.34
C SER A 71 8.07 -15.60 -13.83
N ARG A 72 9.01 -15.85 -12.92
CA ARG A 72 10.36 -16.29 -13.29
C ARG A 72 10.43 -17.72 -13.82
N PHE A 73 9.45 -18.55 -13.49
CA PHE A 73 9.42 -19.91 -14.02
C PHE A 73 9.28 -19.95 -15.54
N SER A 74 8.65 -18.96 -16.16
CA SER A 74 8.59 -18.84 -17.62
C SER A 74 10.00 -18.82 -18.23
N ASP A 75 10.85 -17.87 -17.79
CA ASP A 75 12.23 -17.78 -18.24
C ASP A 75 13.00 -19.09 -17.96
N THR A 76 12.82 -19.68 -16.77
CA THR A 76 13.49 -20.93 -16.37
C THR A 76 13.08 -22.12 -17.24
N PHE A 77 11.83 -22.22 -17.65
CA PHE A 77 11.38 -23.30 -18.55
C PHE A 77 11.95 -23.18 -19.95
N ASP A 78 12.10 -21.95 -20.46
CA ASP A 78 12.71 -21.69 -21.75
C ASP A 78 14.23 -22.02 -21.71
N GLU A 79 14.92 -21.60 -20.66
CA GLU A 79 16.35 -21.89 -20.46
C GLU A 79 16.62 -23.39 -20.23
N ALA A 80 15.72 -24.14 -19.60
CA ALA A 80 15.92 -25.54 -19.28
C ALA A 80 16.20 -26.41 -20.51
N ALA A 81 15.63 -26.05 -21.66
CA ALA A 81 15.84 -26.77 -22.92
C ALA A 81 17.30 -26.73 -23.37
N GLU A 82 18.00 -25.62 -23.13
CA GLU A 82 19.41 -25.45 -23.47
C GLU A 82 20.34 -26.36 -22.63
N PHE A 83 19.89 -26.77 -21.46
CA PHE A 83 20.58 -27.68 -20.54
C PHE A 83 20.13 -29.13 -20.67
N GLY A 84 19.43 -29.49 -21.77
CA GLY A 84 19.01 -30.85 -22.08
C GLY A 84 17.72 -31.32 -21.41
N TRP A 85 17.01 -30.47 -20.69
CA TRP A 85 15.70 -30.79 -20.12
C TRP A 85 14.61 -30.72 -21.19
N ARG A 86 13.79 -31.76 -21.28
CA ARG A 86 12.61 -31.79 -22.17
C ARG A 86 11.36 -31.66 -21.33
N LEU A 87 10.75 -30.50 -21.34
CA LEU A 87 9.50 -30.21 -20.64
C LEU A 87 8.32 -30.31 -21.63
N SER A 88 7.21 -30.86 -21.18
CA SER A 88 5.92 -30.62 -21.86
C SER A 88 5.57 -29.12 -21.74
N VAL A 89 4.79 -28.61 -22.69
CA VAL A 89 4.36 -27.18 -22.67
C VAL A 89 3.78 -26.83 -21.30
N PRO A 90 4.41 -25.93 -20.54
CA PRO A 90 3.92 -25.56 -19.22
C PRO A 90 2.56 -24.87 -19.33
N HIS A 91 1.62 -25.24 -18.49
CA HIS A 91 0.33 -24.55 -18.37
C HIS A 91 0.32 -23.70 -17.11
N PHE A 92 0.09 -22.39 -17.27
CA PHE A 92 -0.02 -21.46 -16.15
C PHE A 92 -1.50 -21.33 -15.75
N ASP A 93 -1.79 -21.57 -14.46
CA ASP A 93 -3.11 -21.44 -13.86
C ASP A 93 -3.16 -20.28 -12.87
N TRP A 94 -3.76 -19.18 -13.28
CA TRP A 94 -3.89 -17.96 -12.48
C TRP A 94 -4.69 -18.17 -11.18
N PRO A 95 -5.87 -18.82 -11.18
CA PRO A 95 -6.62 -19.09 -9.95
C PRO A 95 -5.82 -19.85 -8.90
N SER A 96 -5.02 -20.83 -9.30
CA SER A 96 -4.15 -21.58 -8.40
C SER A 96 -3.08 -20.70 -7.76
N LEU A 97 -2.45 -19.80 -8.53
CA LEU A 97 -1.49 -18.83 -8.01
C LEU A 97 -2.15 -17.88 -7.00
N VAL A 98 -3.31 -17.32 -7.34
CA VAL A 98 -4.07 -16.43 -6.45
C VAL A 98 -4.42 -17.16 -5.15
N ALA A 99 -4.95 -18.38 -5.22
CA ALA A 99 -5.30 -19.18 -4.04
C ALA A 99 -4.07 -19.49 -3.16
N ALA A 100 -2.93 -19.80 -3.78
CA ALA A 100 -1.68 -20.03 -3.04
C ALA A 100 -1.19 -18.75 -2.32
N LYS A 101 -1.24 -17.61 -3.00
CA LYS A 101 -0.97 -16.29 -2.43
C LYS A 101 -1.91 -16.00 -1.25
N ASP A 102 -3.22 -16.23 -1.37
CA ASP A 102 -4.20 -15.95 -0.31
C ASP A 102 -3.92 -16.76 0.95
N ARG A 103 -3.57 -18.04 0.81
CA ARG A 103 -3.17 -18.89 1.94
C ARG A 103 -1.95 -18.33 2.67
N GLU A 104 -0.92 -17.91 1.92
CA GLU A 104 0.32 -17.36 2.51
C GLU A 104 0.06 -16.02 3.18
N ILE A 105 -0.72 -15.12 2.59
CA ILE A 105 -1.07 -13.83 3.19
C ILE A 105 -1.86 -14.04 4.48
N THR A 106 -2.82 -14.96 4.52
CA THR A 106 -3.59 -15.28 5.72
C THR A 106 -2.68 -15.84 6.83
N ARG A 107 -1.74 -16.73 6.47
CA ARG A 107 -0.75 -17.26 7.42
C ARG A 107 0.11 -16.15 8.02
N LEU A 108 0.60 -15.24 7.18
CA LEU A 108 1.44 -14.12 7.62
C LEU A 108 0.66 -13.15 8.51
N GLU A 109 -0.58 -12.80 8.16
CA GLU A 109 -1.43 -11.94 9.00
C GLU A 109 -1.58 -12.51 10.40
N GLY A 110 -1.81 -13.84 10.52
CA GLY A 110 -1.86 -14.52 11.82
C GLY A 110 -0.55 -14.36 12.62
N LEU A 111 0.60 -14.52 11.97
CA LEU A 111 1.91 -14.32 12.60
C LEU A 111 2.14 -12.86 13.05
N TYR A 112 1.62 -11.89 12.31
CA TYR A 112 1.67 -10.50 12.72
C TYR A 112 0.82 -10.26 13.99
N GLY A 113 -0.38 -10.88 14.07
CA GLY A 113 -1.24 -10.82 15.27
C GLY A 113 -0.55 -11.40 16.49
N THR A 114 -0.17 -12.67 16.43
CA THR A 114 0.51 -13.36 17.55
C THR A 114 1.83 -12.68 17.94
N GLY A 115 2.53 -12.09 16.97
CA GLY A 115 3.76 -11.33 17.25
C GLY A 115 3.54 -10.00 17.98
N GLN A 116 2.38 -9.35 17.82
CA GLN A 116 2.01 -8.18 18.62
C GLN A 116 1.57 -8.59 20.04
N GLU A 117 0.72 -9.59 20.15
CA GLU A 117 0.25 -10.13 21.43
C GLU A 117 1.42 -10.62 22.29
N GLY A 118 2.33 -11.42 21.69
CA GLY A 118 3.53 -11.90 22.36
C GLY A 118 4.50 -10.80 22.79
N ALA A 119 4.43 -9.62 22.15
CA ALA A 119 5.17 -8.43 22.56
C ALA A 119 4.42 -7.59 23.62
N GLY A 120 3.22 -7.98 24.06
CA GLY A 120 2.42 -7.23 25.03
C GLY A 120 1.73 -5.99 24.44
N VAL A 121 1.54 -5.93 23.13
CA VAL A 121 0.80 -4.85 22.48
C VAL A 121 -0.69 -5.19 22.46
N GLU A 122 -1.54 -4.31 22.98
CA GLU A 122 -2.99 -4.42 22.86
C GLU A 122 -3.39 -4.04 21.43
N VAL A 123 -3.88 -5.00 20.65
CA VAL A 123 -4.36 -4.77 19.28
C VAL A 123 -5.88 -4.66 19.26
N VAL A 124 -6.40 -3.54 18.75
CA VAL A 124 -7.84 -3.28 18.64
C VAL A 124 -8.23 -3.19 17.18
N ARG A 125 -9.22 -3.97 16.78
CA ARG A 125 -9.79 -3.90 15.44
C ARG A 125 -10.84 -2.78 15.39
N SER A 126 -10.39 -1.59 15.03
CA SER A 126 -11.25 -0.41 14.91
C SER A 126 -10.59 0.67 14.07
N ARG A 127 -11.40 1.47 13.38
CA ARG A 127 -10.95 2.77 12.91
C ARG A 127 -10.75 3.68 14.13
N ALA A 128 -9.63 4.39 14.17
CA ALA A 128 -9.26 5.30 15.22
C ALA A 128 -9.15 6.73 14.69
N VAL A 129 -9.70 7.70 15.43
CA VAL A 129 -9.64 9.13 15.08
C VAL A 129 -9.18 9.95 16.27
N LEU A 130 -8.49 11.04 16.02
CA LEU A 130 -8.03 11.97 17.03
C LEU A 130 -9.17 12.90 17.44
N GLU A 131 -9.42 13.05 18.74
CA GLU A 131 -10.29 14.07 19.30
C GLU A 131 -9.50 15.27 19.82
N ASP A 132 -8.35 15.02 20.41
CA ASP A 132 -7.37 16.04 20.81
C ASP A 132 -5.94 15.50 20.69
N ALA A 133 -4.95 16.24 21.22
CA ALA A 133 -3.53 15.88 21.14
C ALA A 133 -3.15 14.59 21.85
N HIS A 134 -3.99 14.13 22.78
CA HIS A 134 -3.77 12.97 23.63
C HIS A 134 -4.94 11.98 23.64
N THR A 135 -6.06 12.29 23.02
CA THR A 135 -7.25 11.43 23.02
C THR A 135 -7.53 10.87 21.64
N VAL A 136 -7.61 9.56 21.58
CA VAL A 136 -8.02 8.79 20.40
C VAL A 136 -9.39 8.17 20.67
N ARG A 137 -10.34 8.35 19.75
CA ARG A 137 -11.61 7.65 19.77
C ARG A 137 -11.61 6.48 18.80
N LEU A 138 -11.96 5.30 19.30
CA LEU A 138 -12.24 4.10 18.52
C LEU A 138 -13.68 4.19 17.99
N LEU A 139 -13.87 4.01 16.67
CA LEU A 139 -15.20 4.20 16.08
C LEU A 139 -16.10 2.98 16.20
N GLU A 140 -15.54 1.79 16.40
CA GLU A 140 -16.31 0.54 16.51
C GLU A 140 -17.16 0.48 17.78
N ASP A 141 -16.60 0.88 18.91
CA ASP A 141 -17.24 0.82 20.24
C ASP A 141 -17.41 2.19 20.90
N GLY A 142 -16.91 3.25 20.29
CA GLY A 142 -16.96 4.62 20.83
C GLY A 142 -15.97 4.89 21.97
N ARG A 143 -15.14 3.94 22.37
CA ARG A 143 -14.17 4.05 23.48
C ARG A 143 -13.15 5.16 23.19
N ARG A 144 -12.88 5.96 24.22
CA ARG A 144 -11.82 6.96 24.23
C ARG A 144 -10.60 6.42 24.97
N VAL A 145 -9.43 6.61 24.39
CA VAL A 145 -8.15 6.19 24.99
C VAL A 145 -7.24 7.41 25.07
N ARG A 146 -6.75 7.69 26.27
CA ARG A 146 -5.80 8.76 26.50
C ARG A 146 -4.37 8.21 26.37
N ALA A 147 -3.58 8.79 25.50
CA ALA A 147 -2.22 8.36 25.20
C ALA A 147 -1.21 9.50 25.43
N ARG A 148 -0.08 9.17 26.06
CA ARG A 148 1.03 10.13 26.23
C ARG A 148 1.60 10.55 24.89
N THR A 149 1.67 9.61 23.94
CA THR A 149 2.15 9.83 22.57
C THR A 149 1.21 9.11 21.59
N ILE A 150 0.89 9.74 20.48
CA ILE A 150 0.11 9.13 19.40
C ILE A 150 0.99 9.07 18.15
N LEU A 151 1.11 7.88 17.56
CA LEU A 151 1.78 7.65 16.28
C LEU A 151 0.74 7.40 15.19
N ILE A 152 0.74 8.25 14.16
CA ILE A 152 -0.09 8.08 12.97
C ILE A 152 0.71 7.28 11.94
N ALA A 153 0.30 6.05 11.68
CA ALA A 153 0.94 5.10 10.78
C ALA A 153 -0.06 4.53 9.75
N THR A 154 -1.00 5.36 9.30
CA THR A 154 -2.14 4.99 8.45
C THR A 154 -1.77 4.70 7.00
N GLY A 155 -0.51 4.86 6.62
CA GLY A 155 -0.02 4.54 5.28
C GLY A 155 -0.58 5.46 4.18
N ALA A 156 -0.72 4.90 2.99
CA ALA A 156 -1.18 5.63 1.80
C ALA A 156 -2.09 4.74 0.94
N ARG A 157 -2.94 5.37 0.14
CA ARG A 157 -3.81 4.73 -0.86
C ARG A 157 -3.43 5.15 -2.28
N PRO A 158 -3.80 4.37 -3.31
CA PRO A 158 -3.62 4.78 -4.70
C PRO A 158 -4.28 6.13 -4.99
N GLU A 159 -3.63 6.93 -5.81
CA GLU A 159 -4.16 8.20 -6.30
C GLU A 159 -4.81 7.98 -7.66
N LEU A 160 -6.07 8.41 -7.78
CA LEU A 160 -6.85 8.32 -9.01
C LEU A 160 -7.23 9.73 -9.44
N PRO A 161 -6.60 10.28 -10.50
CA PRO A 161 -7.04 11.54 -11.11
C PRO A 161 -8.40 11.32 -11.78
N PRO A 162 -9.29 12.32 -11.78
CA PRO A 162 -10.60 12.18 -12.40
C PRO A 162 -10.48 12.15 -13.92
N PHE A 163 -11.05 11.12 -14.55
CA PHE A 163 -11.33 11.03 -15.99
C PHE A 163 -12.49 10.05 -16.24
N ASP A 164 -13.10 10.11 -17.40
CA ASP A 164 -14.29 9.35 -17.74
C ASP A 164 -14.02 7.84 -17.77
N GLY A 165 -14.84 7.06 -17.05
CA GLY A 165 -14.73 5.60 -16.98
C GLY A 165 -13.63 5.09 -16.08
N ILE A 166 -13.06 5.91 -15.18
CA ILE A 166 -11.96 5.52 -14.28
C ILE A 166 -12.31 4.30 -13.41
N GLU A 167 -13.58 4.11 -13.11
CA GLU A 167 -14.09 2.97 -12.34
C GLU A 167 -13.96 1.62 -13.05
N LEU A 168 -13.73 1.62 -14.36
CA LEU A 168 -13.46 0.41 -15.14
C LEU A 168 -12.03 -0.10 -14.96
N GLY A 169 -11.12 0.77 -14.49
CA GLY A 169 -9.76 0.40 -14.16
C GLY A 169 -9.61 -0.12 -12.73
N ILE A 170 -8.54 -0.85 -12.48
CA ILE A 170 -8.14 -1.27 -11.14
C ILE A 170 -6.90 -0.53 -10.68
N THR A 171 -6.69 -0.47 -9.37
CA THR A 171 -5.43 -0.03 -8.77
C THR A 171 -4.54 -1.21 -8.42
N SER A 172 -3.32 -0.95 -7.94
CA SER A 172 -2.42 -1.99 -7.42
C SER A 172 -3.08 -2.87 -6.34
N ASP A 173 -4.04 -2.33 -5.59
CA ASP A 173 -4.74 -3.08 -4.56
C ASP A 173 -5.65 -4.16 -5.18
N GLY A 174 -6.33 -3.84 -6.29
CA GLY A 174 -7.22 -4.77 -6.99
C GLY A 174 -6.52 -5.84 -7.82
N VAL A 175 -5.24 -5.66 -8.16
CA VAL A 175 -4.47 -6.67 -8.92
C VAL A 175 -4.46 -8.03 -8.23
N PHE A 176 -4.36 -8.03 -6.90
CA PHE A 176 -4.25 -9.25 -6.12
C PHE A 176 -5.57 -10.02 -5.97
N ASP A 177 -6.69 -9.38 -6.34
CA ASP A 177 -8.04 -9.94 -6.27
C ASP A 177 -8.62 -10.28 -7.65
N LEU A 178 -7.82 -10.13 -8.73
CA LEU A 178 -8.22 -10.47 -10.08
C LEU A 178 -8.61 -11.96 -10.16
N LYS A 179 -9.82 -12.22 -10.64
CA LYS A 179 -10.34 -13.60 -10.80
C LYS A 179 -9.82 -14.23 -12.08
N THR A 180 -9.61 -13.41 -13.11
CA THR A 180 -9.20 -13.87 -14.44
C THR A 180 -7.88 -13.21 -14.82
N PHE A 181 -7.00 -14.00 -15.45
CA PHE A 181 -5.72 -13.49 -15.96
C PHE A 181 -5.95 -12.60 -17.19
N PRO A 182 -5.54 -11.32 -17.18
CA PRO A 182 -5.70 -10.44 -18.31
C PRO A 182 -4.68 -10.79 -19.41
N ARG A 183 -5.12 -11.16 -20.60
CA ARG A 183 -4.24 -11.41 -21.75
C ARG A 183 -3.74 -10.11 -22.37
N LYS A 184 -4.52 -9.03 -22.28
CA LYS A 184 -4.15 -7.69 -22.69
C LYS A 184 -4.28 -6.74 -21.51
N LEU A 185 -3.16 -6.21 -21.07
CA LEU A 185 -3.09 -5.31 -19.93
C LEU A 185 -2.58 -3.94 -20.35
N VAL A 186 -3.37 -2.90 -20.12
CA VAL A 186 -2.91 -1.51 -20.25
C VAL A 186 -2.61 -0.97 -18.87
N ILE A 187 -1.44 -0.35 -18.70
CA ILE A 187 -1.00 0.23 -17.42
C ILE A 187 -0.84 1.73 -17.59
N GLY A 188 -1.62 2.51 -16.83
CA GLY A 188 -1.47 3.97 -16.74
C GLY A 188 -0.47 4.36 -15.67
N GLY A 189 0.60 5.07 -16.09
CA GLY A 189 1.72 5.45 -15.22
C GLY A 189 2.98 4.64 -15.48
N ALA A 190 4.15 5.16 -15.07
CA ALA A 190 5.44 4.52 -15.27
C ALA A 190 6.35 4.63 -14.03
N GLY A 191 5.76 4.71 -12.85
CA GLY A 191 6.47 4.58 -11.58
C GLY A 191 6.82 3.12 -11.27
N TYR A 192 7.48 2.89 -10.14
CA TYR A 192 7.93 1.54 -9.77
C TYR A 192 6.81 0.50 -9.70
N ILE A 193 5.59 0.88 -9.25
CA ILE A 193 4.43 -0.02 -9.22
C ILE A 193 4.05 -0.45 -10.65
N ALA A 194 3.94 0.51 -11.58
CA ALA A 194 3.62 0.23 -12.97
C ALA A 194 4.64 -0.72 -13.61
N MET A 195 5.94 -0.42 -13.40
CA MET A 195 7.01 -1.22 -13.99
C MET A 195 7.07 -2.64 -13.40
N GLU A 196 6.93 -2.80 -12.08
CA GLU A 196 6.89 -4.11 -11.46
C GLU A 196 5.76 -4.99 -12.00
N PHE A 197 4.54 -4.44 -12.13
CA PHE A 197 3.43 -5.21 -12.71
C PHE A 197 3.57 -5.41 -14.22
N ALA A 198 4.12 -4.45 -14.96
CA ALA A 198 4.37 -4.63 -16.39
C ALA A 198 5.28 -5.84 -16.66
N GLY A 199 6.43 -5.91 -15.96
CA GLY A 199 7.34 -7.04 -16.11
C GLY A 199 6.75 -8.37 -15.67
N LEU A 200 6.01 -8.36 -14.56
CA LEU A 200 5.37 -9.54 -14.01
C LEU A 200 4.31 -10.13 -14.95
N PHE A 201 3.38 -9.31 -15.43
CA PHE A 201 2.31 -9.77 -16.31
C PHE A 201 2.82 -10.17 -17.70
N ALA A 202 3.82 -9.44 -18.24
CA ALA A 202 4.46 -9.81 -19.49
C ALA A 202 5.13 -11.18 -19.41
N ALA A 203 5.87 -11.47 -18.32
CA ALA A 203 6.52 -12.75 -18.11
C ALA A 203 5.51 -13.91 -17.90
N LEU A 204 4.30 -13.62 -17.40
CA LEU A 204 3.19 -14.58 -17.31
C LEU A 204 2.40 -14.73 -18.62
N GLY A 205 2.72 -13.96 -19.66
CA GLY A 205 2.14 -14.10 -21.00
C GLY A 205 1.08 -13.05 -21.39
N SER A 206 0.97 -11.93 -20.65
CA SER A 206 0.12 -10.81 -21.08
C SER A 206 0.81 -9.95 -22.16
N ASP A 207 0.05 -9.49 -23.14
CA ASP A 207 0.44 -8.36 -24.02
C ASP A 207 0.27 -7.05 -23.23
N VAL A 208 1.38 -6.46 -22.81
CA VAL A 208 1.40 -5.31 -21.90
C VAL A 208 1.73 -4.03 -22.63
N THR A 209 0.89 -3.01 -22.44
CA THR A 209 1.16 -1.64 -22.89
C THR A 209 1.17 -0.68 -21.69
N VAL A 210 2.27 0.05 -21.51
CA VAL A 210 2.42 1.08 -20.49
C VAL A 210 2.24 2.46 -21.13
N VAL A 211 1.30 3.24 -20.61
CA VAL A 211 1.03 4.62 -21.05
C VAL A 211 1.63 5.58 -20.02
N CYS A 212 2.61 6.38 -20.44
CA CYS A 212 3.40 7.24 -19.58
C CYS A 212 3.39 8.69 -20.05
N ARG A 213 2.96 9.60 -19.22
CA ARG A 213 2.97 11.04 -19.50
C ARG A 213 4.39 11.61 -19.66
N GLY A 214 5.37 11.03 -19.00
CA GLY A 214 6.77 11.44 -19.09
C GLY A 214 7.45 10.89 -20.34
N SER A 215 8.69 11.33 -20.55
CA SER A 215 9.57 10.88 -21.66
C SER A 215 10.33 9.58 -21.33
N ASN A 216 10.27 9.09 -20.09
CA ASN A 216 10.94 7.85 -19.67
C ASN A 216 10.26 7.30 -18.40
N VAL A 217 10.52 6.05 -18.07
CA VAL A 217 10.02 5.35 -16.86
C VAL A 217 10.74 5.82 -15.59
N LEU A 218 10.25 5.43 -14.41
CA LEU A 218 10.90 5.55 -13.10
C LEU A 218 11.41 6.96 -12.77
N ARG A 219 10.56 7.97 -12.94
CA ARG A 219 10.91 9.37 -12.61
C ARG A 219 11.52 9.48 -11.20
N GLY A 220 12.70 10.10 -11.12
CA GLY A 220 13.43 10.33 -9.86
C GLY A 220 14.49 9.28 -9.56
N PHE A 221 14.61 8.25 -10.39
CA PHE A 221 15.75 7.33 -10.38
C PHE A 221 16.88 7.88 -11.28
N ASP A 222 18.04 7.27 -11.14
CA ASP A 222 19.21 7.54 -12.01
C ASP A 222 18.86 7.30 -13.48
N GLU A 223 19.38 8.15 -14.39
CA GLU A 223 18.99 8.10 -15.80
C GLU A 223 19.49 6.82 -16.50
N ASP A 224 20.68 6.33 -16.16
CA ASP A 224 21.20 5.08 -16.73
C ASP A 224 20.32 3.88 -16.32
N VAL A 225 19.85 3.86 -15.07
CA VAL A 225 18.89 2.85 -14.57
C VAL A 225 17.57 2.94 -15.33
N ARG A 226 17.05 4.15 -15.55
CA ARG A 226 15.79 4.38 -16.27
C ARG A 226 15.86 3.88 -17.72
N GLN A 227 16.98 4.20 -18.42
CA GLN A 227 17.23 3.76 -19.78
C GLN A 227 17.39 2.25 -19.87
N ALA A 228 18.18 1.67 -18.98
CA ALA A 228 18.38 0.22 -18.93
C ALA A 228 17.08 -0.54 -18.68
N VAL A 229 16.22 -0.07 -17.76
CA VAL A 229 14.91 -0.67 -17.51
C VAL A 229 14.02 -0.53 -18.74
N ALA A 230 13.90 0.67 -19.33
CA ALA A 230 13.06 0.89 -20.51
C ALA A 230 13.49 -0.02 -21.68
N GLY A 231 14.80 -0.12 -21.95
CA GLY A 231 15.35 -0.99 -22.98
C GLY A 231 15.07 -2.49 -22.71
N SER A 232 15.31 -2.94 -21.47
CA SER A 232 15.03 -4.33 -21.08
C SER A 232 13.56 -4.69 -21.26
N TYR A 233 12.65 -3.78 -20.91
CA TYR A 233 11.22 -4.02 -21.01
C TYR A 233 10.75 -4.04 -22.48
N THR A 234 11.25 -3.13 -23.30
CA THR A 234 10.97 -3.14 -24.75
C THR A 234 11.49 -4.43 -25.41
N ASN A 235 12.69 -4.90 -25.05
CA ASN A 235 13.24 -6.16 -25.56
C ASN A 235 12.41 -7.39 -25.15
N ARG A 236 11.68 -7.31 -24.05
CA ARG A 236 10.73 -8.35 -23.60
C ARG A 236 9.32 -8.17 -24.21
N GLY A 237 9.14 -7.28 -25.19
CA GLY A 237 7.88 -7.07 -25.91
C GLY A 237 6.88 -6.16 -25.20
N ILE A 238 7.24 -5.52 -24.10
CA ILE A 238 6.37 -4.53 -23.43
C ILE A 238 6.38 -3.24 -24.24
N LYS A 239 5.19 -2.76 -24.60
CA LYS A 239 5.00 -1.51 -25.34
C LYS A 239 5.03 -0.33 -24.38
N LEU A 240 5.99 0.59 -24.57
CA LEU A 240 6.10 1.83 -23.77
C LEU A 240 5.64 3.01 -24.62
N MET A 241 4.50 3.61 -24.27
CA MET A 241 3.95 4.82 -24.90
C MET A 241 4.30 6.02 -24.04
N PHE A 242 5.29 6.79 -24.49
CA PHE A 242 5.74 8.01 -23.80
C PHE A 242 5.03 9.26 -24.31
N GLY A 243 4.97 10.31 -23.47
CA GLY A 243 4.36 11.60 -23.80
C GLY A 243 2.83 11.55 -23.86
N ASP A 244 2.20 10.50 -23.36
CA ASP A 244 0.77 10.30 -23.44
C ASP A 244 0.16 9.90 -22.10
N SER A 245 -1.15 10.01 -21.94
CA SER A 245 -1.88 9.62 -20.75
C SER A 245 -3.27 9.09 -21.09
N ILE A 246 -3.82 8.25 -20.20
CA ILE A 246 -5.19 7.76 -20.35
C ILE A 246 -6.15 8.93 -20.11
N ARG A 247 -7.05 9.12 -21.07
CA ARG A 247 -8.09 10.14 -21.04
C ARG A 247 -9.47 9.56 -20.71
N ARG A 248 -9.78 8.36 -21.23
CA ARG A 248 -11.10 7.76 -21.11
C ARG A 248 -11.02 6.25 -21.18
N LEU A 249 -11.87 5.59 -20.39
CA LEU A 249 -12.14 4.15 -20.47
C LEU A 249 -13.62 3.94 -20.78
N GLU A 250 -13.93 2.98 -21.64
CA GLU A 250 -15.29 2.60 -21.98
C GLU A 250 -15.41 1.09 -22.10
N ARG A 251 -16.54 0.52 -21.66
CA ARG A 251 -16.82 -0.89 -21.98
C ARG A 251 -17.07 -0.99 -23.48
N ARG A 252 -16.45 -2.00 -24.08
CA ARG A 252 -16.62 -2.25 -25.51
C ARG A 252 -18.00 -2.85 -25.77
N ASP A 253 -18.78 -2.21 -26.65
CA ASP A 253 -20.11 -2.68 -27.04
C ASP A 253 -20.02 -4.04 -27.74
N GLY A 254 -20.96 -4.94 -27.40
CA GLY A 254 -21.07 -6.27 -27.99
C GLY A 254 -20.17 -7.35 -27.37
N ASP A 255 -19.29 -6.99 -26.45
CA ASP A 255 -18.50 -7.95 -25.69
C ASP A 255 -19.26 -8.30 -24.39
N VAL A 256 -20.38 -9.02 -24.54
CA VAL A 256 -21.05 -9.66 -23.40
C VAL A 256 -20.13 -10.76 -22.92
N GLY A 257 -19.37 -10.44 -21.86
CA GLY A 257 -18.42 -11.36 -21.23
C GLY A 257 -19.08 -12.73 -21.01
N GLY A 258 -18.74 -13.67 -21.89
CA GLY A 258 -19.09 -15.07 -21.68
C GLY A 258 -18.04 -15.72 -20.79
N GLY A 259 -18.43 -16.20 -19.62
CA GLY A 259 -17.53 -16.76 -18.62
C GLY A 259 -16.93 -15.70 -17.70
N ASP A 260 -15.78 -15.98 -17.13
CA ASP A 260 -15.09 -15.14 -16.11
C ASP A 260 -14.47 -13.83 -16.63
N HIS A 261 -14.74 -13.41 -17.87
CA HIS A 261 -14.22 -12.18 -18.45
C HIS A 261 -15.20 -11.01 -18.30
N ALA A 262 -14.77 -9.95 -17.68
CA ALA A 262 -15.54 -8.73 -17.41
C ALA A 262 -15.76 -7.85 -18.67
N GLY A 263 -15.70 -8.40 -19.88
CA GLY A 263 -15.75 -7.66 -21.15
C GLY A 263 -14.48 -6.82 -21.40
N ARG A 264 -14.23 -6.46 -22.65
CA ARG A 264 -13.05 -5.64 -22.99
C ARG A 264 -13.30 -4.17 -22.70
N ILE A 265 -12.20 -3.46 -22.48
CA ILE A 265 -12.17 -2.03 -22.21
C ILE A 265 -11.49 -1.33 -23.38
N ASP A 266 -12.18 -0.40 -24.01
CA ASP A 266 -11.61 0.54 -24.97
C ASP A 266 -10.93 1.68 -24.18
N VAL A 267 -9.64 1.88 -24.45
CA VAL A 267 -8.81 2.90 -23.79
C VAL A 267 -8.49 3.98 -24.81
N THR A 268 -8.90 5.21 -24.52
CA THR A 268 -8.56 6.40 -25.34
C THR A 268 -7.51 7.21 -24.59
N THR A 269 -6.47 7.63 -25.30
CA THR A 269 -5.39 8.45 -24.73
C THR A 269 -5.54 9.92 -25.11
N GLU A 270 -4.82 10.82 -24.41
CA GLU A 270 -4.85 12.27 -24.68
C GLU A 270 -4.33 12.63 -26.07
N GLN A 271 -3.37 11.87 -26.61
CA GLN A 271 -2.84 12.06 -27.95
C GLN A 271 -3.69 11.38 -29.05
N GLY A 272 -4.87 10.86 -28.69
CA GLY A 272 -5.81 10.23 -29.62
C GLY A 272 -5.52 8.76 -29.94
N GLY A 273 -4.59 8.14 -29.23
CA GLY A 273 -4.34 6.69 -29.29
C GLY A 273 -5.57 5.89 -28.84
N ARG A 274 -5.78 4.72 -29.46
CA ARG A 274 -6.85 3.78 -29.10
C ARG A 274 -6.26 2.41 -28.85
N LEU A 275 -6.52 1.86 -27.64
CA LEU A 275 -6.09 0.54 -27.23
C LEU A 275 -7.30 -0.28 -26.77
N VAL A 276 -7.17 -1.59 -26.81
CA VAL A 276 -8.18 -2.52 -26.28
C VAL A 276 -7.50 -3.39 -25.22
N ALA A 277 -8.08 -3.45 -24.04
CA ALA A 277 -7.55 -4.20 -22.91
C ALA A 277 -8.61 -5.13 -22.31
N ASP A 278 -8.16 -6.25 -21.72
CA ASP A 278 -9.00 -7.06 -20.84
C ASP A 278 -9.05 -6.43 -19.44
N GLN A 279 -7.96 -5.69 -19.06
CA GLN A 279 -7.89 -4.95 -17.80
C GLN A 279 -7.00 -3.71 -17.95
N VAL A 280 -7.30 -2.68 -17.17
CA VAL A 280 -6.52 -1.45 -17.08
C VAL A 280 -6.05 -1.24 -15.65
N LEU A 281 -4.72 -1.19 -15.44
CA LEU A 281 -4.10 -0.90 -14.15
C LEU A 281 -3.76 0.59 -14.05
N LEU A 282 -4.31 1.25 -13.04
CA LEU A 282 -4.11 2.67 -12.76
C LEU A 282 -3.04 2.84 -11.68
N ALA A 283 -1.82 3.21 -12.08
CA ALA A 283 -0.64 3.33 -11.21
C ALA A 283 -0.06 4.76 -11.21
N PHE A 284 -0.92 5.77 -11.03
CA PHE A 284 -0.57 7.19 -11.16
C PHE A 284 0.12 7.81 -9.95
N GLY A 285 0.10 7.11 -8.82
CA GLY A 285 0.73 7.58 -7.58
C GLY A 285 -0.01 7.11 -6.33
N ARG A 286 0.42 7.64 -5.19
CA ARG A 286 -0.19 7.33 -3.88
C ARG A 286 -0.34 8.59 -3.06
N ARG A 287 -1.44 8.68 -2.31
CA ARG A 287 -1.73 9.76 -1.35
C ARG A 287 -1.75 9.23 0.08
N PRO A 288 -1.22 9.98 1.07
CA PRO A 288 -1.33 9.63 2.49
C PRO A 288 -2.78 9.49 2.95
N ASN A 289 -3.03 8.52 3.84
CA ASN A 289 -4.34 8.32 4.47
C ASN A 289 -4.48 9.23 5.69
N THR A 290 -4.64 10.54 5.47
CA THR A 290 -4.80 11.57 6.51
C THR A 290 -6.21 12.14 6.59
N THR A 291 -7.08 11.74 5.67
CA THR A 291 -8.48 12.21 5.63
C THR A 291 -9.27 11.66 6.81
N SER A 292 -10.09 12.51 7.44
CA SER A 292 -11.00 12.13 8.54
C SER A 292 -10.29 11.55 9.79
N LEU A 293 -9.01 11.90 10.01
CA LEU A 293 -8.29 11.55 11.23
C LEU A 293 -8.41 12.61 12.36
N GLY A 294 -9.11 13.72 12.14
CA GLY A 294 -9.18 14.82 13.11
C GLY A 294 -8.02 15.81 13.07
N LEU A 295 -7.01 15.59 12.22
CA LEU A 295 -5.77 16.39 12.18
C LEU A 295 -5.99 17.89 11.96
N THR A 296 -6.90 18.28 11.10
CA THR A 296 -7.19 19.68 10.79
C THR A 296 -7.80 20.40 12.00
N ALA A 297 -8.69 19.73 12.72
CA ALA A 297 -9.30 20.27 13.94
C ALA A 297 -8.26 20.50 15.06
N LEU A 298 -7.17 19.75 15.05
CA LEU A 298 -6.06 19.87 16.00
C LEU A 298 -4.99 20.88 15.54
N GLY A 299 -5.27 21.69 14.52
CA GLY A 299 -4.31 22.68 14.01
C GLY A 299 -3.08 22.07 13.34
N SER A 300 -3.10 20.76 13.01
CA SER A 300 -1.99 20.13 12.31
C SER A 300 -1.85 20.69 10.90
N ARG A 301 -0.63 21.11 10.53
CA ARG A 301 -0.35 21.58 9.18
C ARG A 301 -0.14 20.38 8.26
N LEU A 302 -0.96 20.30 7.23
CA LEU A 302 -0.78 19.32 6.16
C LEU A 302 0.07 19.93 5.04
N GLY A 303 1.10 19.24 4.57
CA GLY A 303 1.87 19.63 3.40
C GLY A 303 1.03 19.55 2.13
N ARG A 304 1.56 20.09 1.02
CA ARG A 304 0.91 20.09 -0.31
C ARG A 304 0.49 18.70 -0.81
N THR A 305 1.13 17.65 -0.32
CA THR A 305 0.84 16.23 -0.62
C THR A 305 -0.01 15.57 0.47
N ALA A 306 -0.73 16.35 1.30
CA ALA A 306 -1.51 15.87 2.44
C ALA A 306 -0.69 15.08 3.49
N GLN A 307 0.63 15.22 3.49
CA GLN A 307 1.49 14.75 4.58
C GLN A 307 1.33 15.68 5.78
N SER A 308 1.23 15.13 6.99
CA SER A 308 1.25 15.99 8.17
C SER A 308 2.69 16.47 8.42
N LEU A 309 2.83 17.75 8.71
CA LEU A 309 4.11 18.37 9.05
C LEU A 309 4.21 18.45 10.57
N SER A 310 5.26 17.86 11.16
CA SER A 310 5.56 18.05 12.58
C SER A 310 5.90 19.51 12.85
N THR A 311 5.30 20.12 13.86
CA THR A 311 5.49 21.53 14.19
C THR A 311 6.67 21.80 15.13
N ARG A 312 7.36 20.79 15.67
CA ARG A 312 8.54 20.96 16.54
C ARG A 312 9.54 19.81 16.44
N ALA A 313 10.77 20.17 16.25
CA ALA A 313 12.03 19.43 16.07
C ALA A 313 12.31 18.95 14.63
N PRO A 314 13.58 19.03 14.19
CA PRO A 314 13.98 18.61 12.85
C PRO A 314 14.03 17.08 12.79
N ALA A 315 12.87 16.42 12.75
CA ALA A 315 12.84 15.08 12.28
C ALA A 315 13.15 15.13 10.79
N ARG A 316 14.32 14.66 10.39
CA ARG A 316 14.64 14.45 8.98
C ARG A 316 13.54 13.55 8.41
N ILE A 317 12.63 14.16 7.66
CA ILE A 317 11.67 13.42 6.85
C ILE A 317 12.51 12.78 5.76
N SER A 318 12.82 11.51 5.93
CA SER A 318 13.40 10.72 4.84
C SER A 318 12.36 10.68 3.71
N ARG A 319 12.80 10.92 2.47
CA ARG A 319 11.96 10.91 1.26
C ARG A 319 11.50 9.50 0.85
N THR A 320 11.48 8.55 1.77
CA THR A 320 10.92 7.22 1.54
C THR A 320 9.41 7.24 1.78
N SER A 321 8.69 6.61 0.91
CA SER A 321 7.26 6.61 0.63
C SER A 321 6.28 6.30 1.77
N THR A 322 6.66 6.50 3.02
CA THR A 322 5.78 6.27 4.18
C THR A 322 5.85 7.50 5.11
N PRO A 323 4.78 8.29 5.22
CA PRO A 323 4.75 9.42 6.13
C PRO A 323 4.69 8.91 7.58
N TRP A 324 5.72 9.19 8.35
CA TRP A 324 5.74 9.05 9.80
C TRP A 324 5.36 10.39 10.42
N VAL A 325 4.37 10.42 11.27
CA VAL A 325 4.01 11.62 12.01
C VAL A 325 3.96 11.29 13.49
N THR A 326 4.81 11.93 14.26
CA THR A 326 4.75 11.97 15.71
C THR A 326 4.14 13.30 16.14
N CYS A 327 3.00 13.29 16.78
CA CYS A 327 2.50 14.45 17.53
C CYS A 327 3.15 14.40 18.93
N ARG A 328 4.16 15.23 19.18
CA ARG A 328 4.61 15.57 20.53
C ARG A 328 4.04 16.92 20.91
N THR A 329 3.23 16.99 21.93
CA THR A 329 2.95 18.24 22.63
C THR A 329 3.97 18.39 23.77
N SER A 330 4.81 19.41 23.72
CA SER A 330 5.56 19.81 24.90
C SER A 330 4.64 20.64 25.76
N SER A 331 4.27 20.14 26.94
CA SER A 331 3.84 21.01 28.03
C SER A 331 5.05 21.81 28.50
N THR A 332 4.94 23.13 28.40
CA THR A 332 5.77 24.06 29.21
C THR A 332 5.47 23.88 30.68
#